data_a2b182798ba98f9fc304495d6685618d
#
_entry.id   a2b182798ba98f9fc304495d6685618d
#
_cell.length_a   1.000
_cell.length_b   1.000
_cell.length_c   1.000
_cell.angle_alpha   90.00
_cell.angle_beta   90.00
_cell.angle_gamma   90.00
#
_symmetry.space_group_name_H-M   'P 1'
#
loop_
_entity.id
_entity.type
_entity.pdbx_description
1 polymer ?
#
loop_
_entity_poly.entity_id
_entity_poly.type
_entity_poly.pdbx_seq_one_letter_code
_entity_poly.pdbx_strand_id
1 'polypeptide(L)'
;MDNIKTNEDALAAIKQKGRALSYVPKELITQELCLVAVNQNGLALEYVPEGLITPEICMVAVKQDGEALEYVPQELKTPELCMEAVNQDAYALGWVPEGLITPELCMVAVKQYGWALSYVPEELRTPELCMVAVKHDGYALRCVPEGLITPELCLVAVKQSRWALSCVPQELKTPELCTVAVKQNGRALEWVPKALKTPEFCLAAVKRDGGALEWVPKELKTPELCLIGWLEQYRVSLDADESPF
;
A
#
# COMPACT_ATOMS: atom_id res chain seq x y z
N MET A 1 13.12 30.72 -11.13
CA MET A 1 11.74 30.88 -11.68
C MET A 1 11.17 32.25 -11.34
N ASP A 2 11.98 33.30 -11.38
CA ASP A 2 11.66 34.59 -10.72
C ASP A 2 11.08 35.68 -11.64
N ASN A 3 10.43 35.35 -12.75
CA ASN A 3 10.01 36.38 -13.67
C ASN A 3 8.68 36.11 -14.41
N ILE A 4 7.70 35.51 -13.74
CA ILE A 4 6.34 35.38 -14.31
C ILE A 4 5.64 36.73 -14.09
N LYS A 5 5.56 37.54 -15.16
CA LYS A 5 4.96 38.89 -15.14
C LYS A 5 3.74 39.01 -16.04
N THR A 6 3.57 38.08 -16.96
CA THR A 6 2.48 38.09 -17.94
C THR A 6 1.75 36.74 -17.96
N ASN A 7 0.55 36.74 -18.54
CA ASN A 7 -0.20 35.51 -18.77
C ASN A 7 0.53 34.56 -19.73
N GLU A 8 1.30 35.06 -20.65
CA GLU A 8 2.10 34.25 -21.58
C GLU A 8 3.24 33.55 -20.85
N ASP A 9 3.94 34.24 -19.92
CA ASP A 9 4.98 33.65 -19.09
C ASP A 9 4.39 32.56 -18.21
N ALA A 10 3.23 32.84 -17.58
CA ALA A 10 2.52 31.88 -16.74
C ALA A 10 2.13 30.60 -17.51
N LEU A 11 1.52 30.77 -18.68
CA LEU A 11 1.12 29.69 -19.56
C LEU A 11 2.33 28.85 -20.02
N ALA A 12 3.42 29.47 -20.38
CA ALA A 12 4.65 28.80 -20.79
C ALA A 12 5.24 27.94 -19.63
N ALA A 13 5.29 28.51 -18.43
CA ALA A 13 5.78 27.79 -17.23
C ALA A 13 4.87 26.62 -16.87
N ILE A 14 3.54 26.81 -16.87
CA ILE A 14 2.55 25.79 -16.53
C ILE A 14 2.58 24.63 -17.55
N LYS A 15 2.70 24.92 -18.86
CA LYS A 15 2.83 23.89 -19.91
C LYS A 15 4.08 23.02 -19.73
N GLN A 16 5.14 23.54 -19.16
CA GLN A 16 6.33 22.74 -18.84
C GLN A 16 6.14 21.92 -17.56
N LYS A 17 5.48 22.50 -16.56
CA LYS A 17 5.26 21.86 -15.26
C LYS A 17 3.98 22.40 -14.63
N GLY A 18 2.91 21.60 -14.55
CA GLY A 18 1.61 22.03 -14.01
C GLY A 18 1.70 22.69 -12.63
N ARG A 19 2.53 22.14 -11.73
CA ARG A 19 2.77 22.73 -10.40
C ARG A 19 3.47 24.10 -10.43
N ALA A 20 3.90 24.60 -11.60
CA ALA A 20 4.39 25.98 -11.73
C ALA A 20 3.30 27.02 -11.43
N LEU A 21 2.03 26.62 -11.37
CA LEU A 21 0.92 27.46 -10.91
C LEU A 21 1.20 28.09 -9.52
N SER A 22 1.92 27.39 -8.65
CA SER A 22 2.33 27.89 -7.32
C SER A 22 3.22 29.14 -7.35
N TYR A 23 3.86 29.43 -8.48
CA TYR A 23 4.74 30.60 -8.66
C TYR A 23 4.07 31.73 -9.44
N VAL A 24 2.84 31.51 -9.93
CA VAL A 24 2.09 32.54 -10.67
C VAL A 24 1.51 33.54 -9.69
N PRO A 25 1.70 34.85 -9.88
CA PRO A 25 1.02 35.88 -9.10
C PRO A 25 -0.50 35.69 -9.12
N LYS A 26 -1.15 35.84 -7.95
CA LYS A 26 -2.58 35.59 -7.81
C LYS A 26 -3.46 36.35 -8.80
N GLU A 27 -3.03 37.56 -9.13
CA GLU A 27 -3.73 38.47 -10.04
C GLU A 27 -3.73 37.96 -11.50
N LEU A 28 -2.78 37.09 -11.85
CA LEU A 28 -2.65 36.48 -13.18
C LEU A 28 -3.34 35.10 -13.26
N ILE A 29 -3.76 34.50 -12.11
CA ILE A 29 -4.37 33.18 -12.12
C ILE A 29 -5.79 33.31 -12.67
N THR A 30 -6.03 32.67 -13.81
CA THR A 30 -7.35 32.56 -14.44
C THR A 30 -7.83 31.10 -14.47
N GLN A 31 -9.12 30.89 -14.66
CA GLN A 31 -9.70 29.54 -14.78
C GLN A 31 -9.04 28.74 -15.91
N GLU A 32 -8.70 29.39 -17.02
CA GLU A 32 -8.00 28.75 -18.15
C GLU A 32 -6.60 28.26 -17.75
N LEU A 33 -5.82 29.08 -17.04
CA LEU A 33 -4.52 28.67 -16.53
C LEU A 33 -4.62 27.50 -15.51
N CYS A 34 -5.64 27.53 -14.65
CA CYS A 34 -5.93 26.44 -13.71
C CYS A 34 -6.23 25.13 -14.46
N LEU A 35 -7.09 25.16 -15.48
CA LEU A 35 -7.37 23.99 -16.32
C LEU A 35 -6.12 23.44 -17.00
N VAL A 36 -5.29 24.29 -17.56
CA VAL A 36 -4.01 23.87 -18.16
C VAL A 36 -3.10 23.25 -17.09
N ALA A 37 -3.04 23.84 -15.91
CA ALA A 37 -2.21 23.35 -14.81
C ALA A 37 -2.63 21.95 -14.35
N VAL A 38 -3.92 21.76 -14.04
CA VAL A 38 -4.44 20.46 -13.56
C VAL A 38 -4.42 19.38 -14.64
N ASN A 39 -4.58 19.77 -15.92
CA ASN A 39 -4.45 18.83 -17.04
C ASN A 39 -3.00 18.36 -17.25
N GLN A 40 -2.00 19.17 -16.89
CA GLN A 40 -0.59 18.76 -16.89
C GLN A 40 -0.22 17.94 -15.64
N ASN A 41 -0.81 18.26 -14.51
CA ASN A 41 -0.56 17.58 -13.24
C ASN A 41 -1.77 17.77 -12.32
N GLY A 42 -2.52 16.70 -12.02
CA GLY A 42 -3.73 16.75 -11.19
C GLY A 42 -3.50 17.40 -9.83
N LEU A 43 -2.34 17.13 -9.21
CA LEU A 43 -1.95 17.74 -7.93
C LEU A 43 -1.72 19.26 -7.99
N ALA A 44 -1.72 19.87 -9.19
CA ALA A 44 -1.70 21.33 -9.29
C ALA A 44 -2.99 21.97 -8.74
N LEU A 45 -4.04 21.16 -8.48
CA LEU A 45 -5.27 21.60 -7.83
C LEU A 45 -4.99 22.23 -6.45
N GLU A 46 -3.96 21.79 -5.74
CA GLU A 46 -3.48 22.38 -4.47
C GLU A 46 -3.24 23.89 -4.57
N TYR A 47 -2.86 24.39 -5.76
CA TYR A 47 -2.49 25.79 -5.97
C TYR A 47 -3.59 26.60 -6.66
N VAL A 48 -4.73 25.99 -6.98
CA VAL A 48 -5.88 26.68 -7.56
C VAL A 48 -6.57 27.50 -6.46
N PRO A 49 -6.77 28.83 -6.67
CA PRO A 49 -7.53 29.63 -5.72
C PRO A 49 -8.93 29.08 -5.52
N GLU A 50 -9.42 29.04 -4.25
CA GLU A 50 -10.70 28.46 -3.87
C GLU A 50 -11.88 28.96 -4.74
N GLY A 51 -11.92 30.27 -5.03
CA GLY A 51 -12.97 30.87 -5.87
C GLY A 51 -12.92 30.47 -7.36
N LEU A 52 -11.87 29.77 -7.81
CA LEU A 52 -11.71 29.24 -9.16
C LEU A 52 -11.86 27.71 -9.24
N ILE A 53 -12.00 27.02 -8.09
CA ILE A 53 -12.23 25.59 -8.07
C ILE A 53 -13.67 25.30 -8.52
N THR A 54 -13.82 24.63 -9.66
CA THR A 54 -15.11 24.24 -10.22
C THR A 54 -15.19 22.71 -10.35
N PRO A 55 -16.40 22.12 -10.45
CA PRO A 55 -16.55 20.68 -10.69
C PRO A 55 -15.76 20.19 -11.91
N GLU A 56 -15.69 21.01 -12.97
CA GLU A 56 -14.91 20.69 -14.17
C GLU A 56 -13.41 20.59 -13.88
N ILE A 57 -12.84 21.58 -13.17
CA ILE A 57 -11.43 21.57 -12.78
C ILE A 57 -11.12 20.36 -11.89
N CYS A 58 -12.01 20.06 -10.91
CA CYS A 58 -11.85 18.90 -10.03
C CYS A 58 -11.86 17.59 -10.84
N MET A 59 -12.78 17.43 -11.78
CA MET A 59 -12.88 16.24 -12.63
C MET A 59 -11.63 16.06 -13.51
N VAL A 60 -11.11 17.13 -14.09
CA VAL A 60 -9.87 17.09 -14.88
C VAL A 60 -8.69 16.73 -13.99
N ALA A 61 -8.58 17.35 -12.81
CA ALA A 61 -7.51 17.05 -11.85
C ALA A 61 -7.50 15.58 -11.42
N VAL A 62 -8.66 15.06 -11.00
CA VAL A 62 -8.83 13.69 -10.53
C VAL A 62 -8.59 12.65 -11.63
N LYS A 63 -8.97 12.93 -12.89
CA LYS A 63 -8.65 12.06 -14.04
C LYS A 63 -7.15 11.98 -14.33
N GLN A 64 -6.40 13.03 -14.04
CA GLN A 64 -4.94 13.03 -14.18
C GLN A 64 -4.25 12.33 -13.01
N ASP A 65 -4.79 12.50 -11.80
CA ASP A 65 -4.21 11.96 -10.58
C ASP A 65 -5.32 11.82 -9.53
N GLY A 66 -5.63 10.57 -9.13
CA GLY A 66 -6.68 10.27 -8.14
C GLY A 66 -6.43 10.94 -6.79
N GLU A 67 -5.16 11.10 -6.39
CA GLU A 67 -4.79 11.78 -5.15
C GLU A 67 -5.20 13.27 -5.15
N ALA A 68 -5.47 13.87 -6.31
CA ALA A 68 -6.01 15.24 -6.39
C ALA A 68 -7.34 15.40 -5.64
N LEU A 69 -8.05 14.30 -5.32
CA LEU A 69 -9.24 14.32 -4.49
C LEU A 69 -9.00 14.93 -3.09
N GLU A 70 -7.78 14.87 -2.58
CA GLU A 70 -7.35 15.53 -1.33
C GLU A 70 -7.70 17.03 -1.35
N TYR A 71 -7.43 17.69 -2.48
CA TYR A 71 -7.55 19.15 -2.64
C TYR A 71 -8.93 19.60 -3.14
N VAL A 72 -9.85 18.66 -3.40
CA VAL A 72 -11.22 18.98 -3.77
C VAL A 72 -12.00 19.45 -2.55
N PRO A 73 -12.69 20.63 -2.61
CA PRO A 73 -13.61 21.06 -1.55
C PRO A 73 -14.68 20.02 -1.26
N GLN A 74 -15.07 19.90 0.03
CA GLN A 74 -15.98 18.85 0.49
C GLN A 74 -17.33 18.87 -0.24
N GLU A 75 -17.86 20.06 -0.50
CA GLU A 75 -19.13 20.29 -1.19
C GLU A 75 -19.10 19.91 -2.68
N LEU A 76 -17.90 19.78 -3.27
CA LEU A 76 -17.71 19.34 -4.67
C LEU A 76 -17.39 17.85 -4.81
N LYS A 77 -17.20 17.13 -3.69
CA LYS A 77 -16.96 15.68 -3.70
C LYS A 77 -18.27 14.93 -3.96
N THR A 78 -18.55 14.66 -5.22
CA THR A 78 -19.73 13.83 -5.62
C THR A 78 -19.36 12.35 -5.69
N PRO A 79 -20.37 11.42 -5.63
CA PRO A 79 -20.11 9.99 -5.82
C PRO A 79 -19.35 9.67 -7.11
N GLU A 80 -19.69 10.36 -8.22
CA GLU A 80 -19.04 10.18 -9.51
C GLU A 80 -17.59 10.60 -9.48
N LEU A 81 -17.29 11.76 -8.86
CA LEU A 81 -15.92 12.25 -8.73
C LEU A 81 -15.07 11.32 -7.85
N CYS A 82 -15.65 10.85 -6.73
CA CYS A 82 -14.98 9.91 -5.83
C CYS A 82 -14.70 8.56 -6.52
N MET A 83 -15.65 8.06 -7.33
CA MET A 83 -15.47 6.83 -8.10
C MET A 83 -14.37 7.00 -9.16
N GLU A 84 -14.32 8.13 -9.85
CA GLU A 84 -13.26 8.43 -10.82
C GLU A 84 -11.90 8.48 -10.12
N ALA A 85 -11.80 9.16 -8.97
CA ALA A 85 -10.57 9.25 -8.18
C ALA A 85 -10.06 7.86 -7.78
N VAL A 86 -10.93 7.02 -7.22
CA VAL A 86 -10.58 5.66 -6.77
C VAL A 86 -10.25 4.73 -7.96
N ASN A 87 -10.86 4.94 -9.12
CA ASN A 87 -10.50 4.21 -10.34
C ASN A 87 -9.09 4.57 -10.82
N GLN A 88 -8.67 5.82 -10.64
CA GLN A 88 -7.31 6.26 -10.99
C GLN A 88 -6.29 5.81 -9.96
N ASP A 89 -6.60 5.93 -8.67
CA ASP A 89 -5.74 5.56 -7.58
C ASP A 89 -6.56 5.04 -6.37
N ALA A 90 -6.30 3.80 -5.97
CA ALA A 90 -6.95 3.18 -4.81
C ALA A 90 -6.75 3.97 -3.50
N TYR A 91 -5.64 4.70 -3.36
CA TYR A 91 -5.36 5.52 -2.19
C TYR A 91 -6.31 6.71 -2.06
N ALA A 92 -6.92 7.16 -3.17
CA ALA A 92 -7.94 8.21 -3.16
C ALA A 92 -9.13 7.87 -2.25
N LEU A 93 -9.35 6.58 -1.92
CA LEU A 93 -10.38 6.16 -0.97
C LEU A 93 -10.22 6.85 0.38
N GLY A 94 -8.99 7.13 0.81
CA GLY A 94 -8.70 7.84 2.06
C GLY A 94 -9.20 9.30 2.09
N TRP A 95 -9.47 9.89 0.93
CA TRP A 95 -9.96 11.27 0.78
C TRP A 95 -11.46 11.35 0.47
N VAL A 96 -12.14 10.20 0.35
CA VAL A 96 -13.59 10.13 0.13
C VAL A 96 -14.31 10.45 1.45
N PRO A 97 -15.32 11.35 1.44
CA PRO A 97 -16.18 11.56 2.61
C PRO A 97 -16.84 10.26 3.08
N GLU A 98 -16.89 10.03 4.39
CA GLU A 98 -17.43 8.80 4.98
C GLU A 98 -18.83 8.45 4.44
N GLY A 99 -19.71 9.44 4.31
CA GLY A 99 -21.07 9.28 3.79
C GLY A 99 -21.15 8.92 2.29
N LEU A 100 -20.02 8.98 1.54
CA LEU A 100 -19.92 8.58 0.13
C LEU A 100 -19.17 7.27 -0.07
N ILE A 101 -18.62 6.68 1.00
CA ILE A 101 -17.95 5.37 0.91
C ILE A 101 -19.02 4.29 0.79
N THR A 102 -19.02 3.60 -0.33
CA THR A 102 -19.96 2.49 -0.62
C THR A 102 -19.21 1.16 -0.73
N PRO A 103 -19.88 0.01 -0.52
CA PRO A 103 -19.25 -1.30 -0.72
C PRO A 103 -18.65 -1.47 -2.11
N GLU A 104 -19.29 -0.89 -3.15
CA GLU A 104 -18.79 -0.92 -4.52
C GLU A 104 -17.46 -0.16 -4.64
N LEU A 105 -17.40 1.06 -4.11
CA LEU A 105 -16.20 1.88 -4.10
C LEU A 105 -15.05 1.18 -3.38
N CYS A 106 -15.33 0.58 -2.21
CA CYS A 106 -14.36 -0.21 -1.44
C CYS A 106 -13.82 -1.40 -2.25
N MET A 107 -14.72 -2.10 -2.96
CA MET A 107 -14.34 -3.25 -3.79
C MET A 107 -13.44 -2.83 -4.97
N VAL A 108 -13.70 -1.67 -5.59
CA VAL A 108 -12.85 -1.10 -6.65
C VAL A 108 -11.45 -0.81 -6.11
N ALA A 109 -11.35 -0.10 -4.99
CA ALA A 109 -10.06 0.24 -4.36
C ALA A 109 -9.27 -1.02 -3.98
N VAL A 110 -9.90 -1.97 -3.27
CA VAL A 110 -9.24 -3.18 -2.76
C VAL A 110 -8.79 -4.12 -3.88
N LYS A 111 -9.50 -4.18 -5.02
CA LYS A 111 -9.07 -4.93 -6.20
C LYS A 111 -7.84 -4.33 -6.87
N GLN A 112 -7.68 -3.03 -6.84
CA GLN A 112 -6.48 -2.38 -7.37
C GLN A 112 -5.30 -2.53 -6.42
N TYR A 113 -5.55 -2.34 -5.12
CA TYR A 113 -4.52 -2.40 -4.09
C TYR A 113 -5.09 -2.95 -2.78
N GLY A 114 -4.65 -4.15 -2.39
CA GLY A 114 -5.17 -4.85 -1.19
C GLY A 114 -5.06 -4.03 0.10
N TRP A 115 -3.99 -3.22 0.22
CA TRP A 115 -3.80 -2.33 1.38
C TRP A 115 -4.83 -1.21 1.48
N ALA A 116 -5.59 -0.90 0.40
CA ALA A 116 -6.70 0.05 0.45
C ALA A 116 -7.78 -0.36 1.47
N LEU A 117 -7.79 -1.63 1.92
CA LEU A 117 -8.62 -2.09 3.03
C LEU A 117 -8.43 -1.25 4.30
N SER A 118 -7.26 -0.63 4.50
CA SER A 118 -6.98 0.24 5.64
C SER A 118 -7.85 1.51 5.67
N TYR A 119 -8.31 1.97 4.50
CA TYR A 119 -9.18 3.14 4.34
C TYR A 119 -10.67 2.79 4.35
N VAL A 120 -11.01 1.50 4.33
CA VAL A 120 -12.41 1.06 4.39
C VAL A 120 -12.93 1.15 5.82
N PRO A 121 -14.10 1.79 6.07
CA PRO A 121 -14.77 1.74 7.36
C PRO A 121 -14.97 0.30 7.85
N GLU A 122 -14.83 0.06 9.16
CA GLU A 122 -14.84 -1.30 9.72
C GLU A 122 -16.15 -2.05 9.42
N GLU A 123 -17.29 -1.35 9.46
CA GLU A 123 -18.62 -1.89 9.17
C GLU A 123 -18.80 -2.34 7.72
N LEU A 124 -17.96 -1.85 6.79
CA LEU A 124 -17.97 -2.25 5.39
C LEU A 124 -16.93 -3.34 5.08
N ARG A 125 -16.10 -3.74 6.06
CA ARG A 125 -15.11 -4.81 5.88
C ARG A 125 -15.77 -6.19 5.95
N THR A 126 -16.45 -6.58 4.89
CA THR A 126 -17.08 -7.92 4.80
C THR A 126 -16.03 -9.02 4.62
N PRO A 127 -16.36 -10.29 4.95
CA PRO A 127 -15.47 -11.44 4.72
C PRO A 127 -15.00 -11.54 3.26
N GLU A 128 -15.88 -11.23 2.31
CA GLU A 128 -15.56 -11.24 0.87
C GLU A 128 -14.53 -10.17 0.54
N LEU A 129 -14.75 -8.93 0.99
CA LEU A 129 -13.82 -7.82 0.75
C LEU A 129 -12.45 -8.10 1.38
N CYS A 130 -12.42 -8.61 2.61
CA CYS A 130 -11.19 -8.99 3.31
C CYS A 130 -10.44 -10.10 2.55
N MET A 131 -11.16 -11.09 2.00
CA MET A 131 -10.56 -12.16 1.20
C MET A 131 -9.95 -11.61 -0.09
N VAL A 132 -10.60 -10.66 -0.77
CA VAL A 132 -10.05 -10.00 -1.97
C VAL A 132 -8.78 -9.23 -1.62
N ALA A 133 -8.81 -8.44 -0.54
CA ALA A 133 -7.64 -7.70 -0.05
C ALA A 133 -6.44 -8.60 0.23
N VAL A 134 -6.66 -9.67 1.00
CA VAL A 134 -5.61 -10.60 1.42
C VAL A 134 -5.08 -11.43 0.24
N LYS A 135 -5.90 -11.77 -0.75
CA LYS A 135 -5.44 -12.40 -2.00
C LYS A 135 -4.54 -11.49 -2.82
N HIS A 136 -4.81 -10.20 -2.79
CA HIS A 136 -3.99 -9.21 -3.49
C HIS A 136 -2.68 -8.92 -2.74
N ASP A 137 -2.78 -8.70 -1.43
CA ASP A 137 -1.66 -8.49 -0.52
C ASP A 137 -1.91 -9.21 0.82
N GLY A 138 -1.15 -10.27 1.09
CA GLY A 138 -1.28 -11.04 2.33
C GLY A 138 -1.06 -10.20 3.60
N TYR A 139 -0.30 -9.11 3.52
CA TYR A 139 -0.10 -8.22 4.66
C TYR A 139 -1.34 -7.37 4.98
N ALA A 140 -2.31 -7.26 4.04
CA ALA A 140 -3.62 -6.65 4.30
C ALA A 140 -4.40 -7.37 5.41
N LEU A 141 -3.99 -8.59 5.82
CA LEU A 141 -4.54 -9.29 6.99
C LEU A 141 -4.50 -8.41 8.25
N ARG A 142 -3.54 -7.51 8.36
CA ARG A 142 -3.44 -6.54 9.46
C ARG A 142 -4.65 -5.60 9.57
N CYS A 143 -5.33 -5.35 8.46
CA CYS A 143 -6.49 -4.45 8.39
C CYS A 143 -7.82 -5.20 8.56
N VAL A 144 -7.78 -6.54 8.67
CA VAL A 144 -8.98 -7.36 8.84
C VAL A 144 -9.44 -7.30 10.29
N PRO A 145 -10.74 -7.03 10.57
CA PRO A 145 -11.29 -7.15 11.91
C PRO A 145 -11.06 -8.52 12.51
N GLU A 146 -10.70 -8.57 13.82
CA GLU A 146 -10.34 -9.82 14.50
C GLU A 146 -11.41 -10.92 14.34
N GLY A 147 -12.70 -10.56 14.45
CA GLY A 147 -13.83 -11.47 14.27
C GLY A 147 -13.99 -12.06 12.86
N LEU A 148 -13.29 -11.52 11.86
CA LEU A 148 -13.31 -12.01 10.48
C LEU A 148 -12.04 -12.79 10.12
N ILE A 149 -11.06 -12.88 11.01
CA ILE A 149 -9.83 -13.64 10.76
C ILE A 149 -10.11 -15.13 10.93
N THR A 150 -10.08 -15.86 9.83
CA THR A 150 -10.30 -17.33 9.80
C THR A 150 -9.00 -18.07 9.46
N PRO A 151 -8.90 -19.38 9.80
CA PRO A 151 -7.75 -20.20 9.40
C PRO A 151 -7.51 -20.20 7.88
N GLU A 152 -8.58 -20.18 7.08
CA GLU A 152 -8.49 -20.11 5.62
C GLU A 152 -7.88 -18.78 5.17
N LEU A 153 -8.35 -17.67 5.73
CA LEU A 153 -7.83 -16.33 5.42
C LEU A 153 -6.35 -16.22 5.80
N CYS A 154 -5.97 -16.74 6.97
CA CYS A 154 -4.58 -16.80 7.42
C CYS A 154 -3.70 -17.60 6.46
N LEU A 155 -4.19 -18.74 5.96
CA LEU A 155 -3.45 -19.56 5.01
C LEU A 155 -3.25 -18.84 3.68
N VAL A 156 -4.26 -18.14 3.18
CA VAL A 156 -4.14 -17.30 1.98
C VAL A 156 -3.13 -16.20 2.21
N ALA A 157 -3.22 -15.47 3.33
CA ALA A 157 -2.31 -14.39 3.69
C ALA A 157 -0.85 -14.84 3.72
N VAL A 158 -0.58 -15.94 4.43
CA VAL A 158 0.77 -16.50 4.59
C VAL A 158 1.35 -16.99 3.26
N LYS A 159 0.51 -17.49 2.33
CA LYS A 159 0.95 -17.86 0.97
C LYS A 159 1.29 -16.64 0.10
N GLN A 160 0.70 -15.50 0.35
CA GLN A 160 0.92 -14.28 -0.44
C GLN A 160 2.06 -13.41 0.10
N SER A 161 2.18 -13.30 1.42
CA SER A 161 3.17 -12.41 2.03
C SER A 161 4.00 -13.12 3.10
N ARG A 162 5.32 -13.00 2.98
CA ARG A 162 6.28 -13.47 3.98
C ARG A 162 6.08 -12.84 5.37
N TRP A 163 5.43 -11.69 5.44
CA TRP A 163 5.19 -10.95 6.68
C TRP A 163 3.84 -11.28 7.32
N ALA A 164 2.95 -11.97 6.59
CA ALA A 164 1.57 -12.20 7.04
C ALA A 164 1.47 -12.96 8.37
N LEU A 165 2.44 -13.86 8.68
CA LEU A 165 2.43 -14.60 9.94
C LEU A 165 2.52 -13.68 11.17
N SER A 166 3.10 -12.48 11.04
CA SER A 166 3.13 -11.48 12.12
C SER A 166 1.74 -10.98 12.49
N CYS A 167 0.82 -10.98 11.51
CA CYS A 167 -0.55 -10.47 11.65
C CYS A 167 -1.56 -11.56 12.06
N VAL A 168 -1.14 -12.84 12.06
CA VAL A 168 -2.00 -13.95 12.46
C VAL A 168 -2.18 -13.98 13.99
N PRO A 169 -3.42 -14.07 14.52
CA PRO A 169 -3.68 -14.28 15.94
C PRO A 169 -2.96 -15.53 16.47
N GLN A 170 -2.53 -15.48 17.75
CA GLN A 170 -1.70 -16.51 18.34
C GLN A 170 -2.37 -17.89 18.33
N GLU A 171 -3.69 -17.93 18.58
CA GLU A 171 -4.52 -19.13 18.60
C GLU A 171 -4.67 -19.81 17.23
N LEU A 172 -4.48 -19.04 16.14
CA LEU A 172 -4.53 -19.54 14.77
C LEU A 172 -3.15 -19.92 14.20
N LYS A 173 -2.07 -19.72 14.96
CA LYS A 173 -0.71 -20.12 14.56
C LYS A 173 -0.51 -21.63 14.75
N THR A 174 -1.19 -22.44 13.94
CA THR A 174 -1.03 -23.89 13.97
C THR A 174 0.33 -24.33 13.42
N PRO A 175 0.80 -25.56 13.76
CA PRO A 175 2.04 -26.12 13.19
C PRO A 175 2.04 -26.14 11.67
N GLU A 176 0.89 -26.45 11.04
CA GLU A 176 0.73 -26.50 9.59
C GLU A 176 0.90 -25.10 8.97
N LEU A 177 0.24 -24.07 9.52
CA LEU A 177 0.33 -22.70 9.05
C LEU A 177 1.76 -22.16 9.19
N CYS A 178 2.38 -22.40 10.35
CA CYS A 178 3.76 -21.99 10.62
C CYS A 178 4.73 -22.69 9.66
N THR A 179 4.48 -23.97 9.34
CA THR A 179 5.29 -24.72 8.36
C THR A 179 5.21 -24.09 6.96
N VAL A 180 4.02 -23.69 6.52
CA VAL A 180 3.85 -22.98 5.23
C VAL A 180 4.63 -21.67 5.23
N ALA A 181 4.50 -20.87 6.30
CA ALA A 181 5.21 -19.59 6.43
C ALA A 181 6.74 -19.77 6.36
N VAL A 182 7.29 -20.70 7.16
CA VAL A 182 8.74 -20.95 7.24
C VAL A 182 9.30 -21.53 5.94
N LYS A 183 8.54 -22.38 5.22
CA LYS A 183 8.95 -22.89 3.90
C LYS A 183 9.05 -21.78 2.86
N GLN A 184 8.22 -20.75 2.96
CA GLN A 184 8.30 -19.59 2.07
C GLN A 184 9.43 -18.64 2.46
N ASN A 185 9.53 -18.34 3.76
CA ASN A 185 10.54 -17.45 4.30
C ASN A 185 11.02 -17.96 5.66
N GLY A 186 12.28 -18.41 5.75
CA GLY A 186 12.86 -18.90 6.98
C GLY A 186 12.78 -17.91 8.14
N ARG A 187 12.86 -16.60 7.85
CA ARG A 187 12.73 -15.56 8.89
C ARG A 187 11.35 -15.45 9.49
N ALA A 188 10.31 -16.08 8.90
CA ALA A 188 9.00 -16.19 9.54
C ALA A 188 9.08 -16.93 10.89
N LEU A 189 10.21 -17.61 11.18
CA LEU A 189 10.49 -18.21 12.49
C LEU A 189 10.37 -17.21 13.64
N GLU A 190 10.61 -15.91 13.39
CA GLU A 190 10.39 -14.82 14.34
C GLU A 190 9.01 -14.93 15.02
N TRP A 191 7.96 -15.07 14.20
CA TRP A 191 6.56 -15.03 14.62
C TRP A 191 5.96 -16.41 14.97
N VAL A 192 6.76 -17.47 14.85
CA VAL A 192 6.35 -18.82 15.25
C VAL A 192 6.29 -18.92 16.78
N PRO A 193 5.21 -19.46 17.37
CA PRO A 193 5.12 -19.70 18.80
C PRO A 193 6.31 -20.50 19.35
N LYS A 194 6.81 -20.13 20.53
CA LYS A 194 7.99 -20.79 21.13
C LYS A 194 7.81 -22.30 21.25
N ALA A 195 6.61 -22.75 21.61
CA ALA A 195 6.26 -24.17 21.77
C ALA A 195 6.40 -24.98 20.47
N LEU A 196 6.32 -24.34 19.30
CA LEU A 196 6.46 -24.97 17.98
C LEU A 196 7.89 -24.93 17.42
N LYS A 197 8.81 -24.21 18.08
CA LYS A 197 10.21 -24.10 17.63
C LYS A 197 11.00 -25.35 18.07
N THR A 198 10.70 -26.52 17.45
CA THR A 198 11.49 -27.74 17.64
C THR A 198 12.82 -27.68 16.91
N PRO A 199 13.81 -28.55 17.22
CA PRO A 199 15.09 -28.62 16.49
C PRO A 199 14.88 -28.78 14.98
N GLU A 200 13.97 -29.67 14.55
CA GLU A 200 13.66 -29.95 13.15
C GLU A 200 13.03 -28.72 12.47
N PHE A 201 12.15 -28.03 13.18
CA PHE A 201 11.51 -26.83 12.67
C PHE A 201 12.51 -25.68 12.49
N CYS A 202 13.38 -25.48 13.48
CA CYS A 202 14.45 -24.48 13.41
C CYS A 202 15.45 -24.80 12.30
N LEU A 203 15.82 -26.08 12.13
CA LEU A 203 16.70 -26.51 11.04
C LEU A 203 16.08 -26.22 9.66
N ALA A 204 14.79 -26.49 9.48
CA ALA A 204 14.08 -26.20 8.23
C ALA A 204 14.07 -24.68 7.93
N ALA A 205 13.86 -23.86 8.95
CA ALA A 205 13.88 -22.39 8.84
C ALA A 205 15.29 -21.87 8.43
N VAL A 206 16.33 -22.34 9.12
CA VAL A 206 17.71 -21.93 8.90
C VAL A 206 18.23 -22.37 7.52
N LYS A 207 17.88 -23.59 7.08
CA LYS A 207 18.18 -24.07 5.71
C LYS A 207 17.48 -23.23 4.62
N ARG A 208 16.32 -22.66 4.93
CA ARG A 208 15.59 -21.80 3.98
C ARG A 208 16.17 -20.39 3.89
N ASP A 209 16.60 -19.86 5.04
CA ASP A 209 17.24 -18.55 5.17
C ASP A 209 18.15 -18.55 6.41
N GLY A 210 19.46 -18.45 6.20
CA GLY A 210 20.46 -18.44 7.28
C GLY A 210 20.21 -17.38 8.35
N GLY A 211 19.59 -16.23 7.95
CA GLY A 211 19.19 -15.19 8.89
C GLY A 211 18.13 -15.61 9.91
N ALA A 212 17.41 -16.71 9.67
CA ALA A 212 16.49 -17.29 10.64
C ALA A 212 17.18 -17.76 11.95
N LEU A 213 18.51 -17.95 11.91
CA LEU A 213 19.30 -18.32 13.08
C LEU A 213 19.14 -17.32 14.23
N GLU A 214 18.87 -16.04 13.93
CA GLU A 214 18.62 -15.02 14.94
C GLU A 214 17.46 -15.40 15.86
N TRP A 215 16.40 -16.00 15.29
CA TRP A 215 15.13 -16.34 15.93
C TRP A 215 15.06 -17.74 16.51
N VAL A 216 16.14 -18.53 16.38
CA VAL A 216 16.27 -19.85 17.02
C VAL A 216 16.47 -19.66 18.53
N PRO A 217 15.72 -20.40 19.40
CA PRO A 217 15.97 -20.42 20.83
C PRO A 217 17.42 -20.76 21.15
N LYS A 218 17.99 -20.10 22.16
CA LYS A 218 19.42 -20.27 22.52
C LYS A 218 19.78 -21.71 22.80
N GLU A 219 18.88 -22.43 23.46
CA GLU A 219 19.00 -23.85 23.83
C GLU A 219 19.04 -24.80 22.63
N LEU A 220 18.58 -24.35 21.45
CA LEU A 220 18.57 -25.12 20.21
C LEU A 220 19.66 -24.71 19.21
N LYS A 221 20.47 -23.70 19.54
CA LYS A 221 21.60 -23.24 18.70
C LYS A 221 22.80 -24.18 18.87
N THR A 222 22.79 -25.31 18.14
CA THR A 222 23.97 -26.20 18.10
C THR A 222 25.04 -25.65 17.17
N PRO A 223 26.34 -26.04 17.33
CA PRO A 223 27.41 -25.64 16.42
C PRO A 223 27.10 -25.97 14.96
N GLU A 224 26.48 -27.13 14.69
CA GLU A 224 26.11 -27.58 13.36
C GLU A 224 25.03 -26.66 12.75
N LEU A 225 24.02 -26.28 13.54
CA LEU A 225 22.96 -25.38 13.10
C LEU A 225 23.51 -23.98 12.79
N CYS A 226 24.44 -23.49 13.63
CA CYS A 226 25.11 -22.23 13.42
C CYS A 226 25.96 -22.24 12.14
N LEU A 227 26.67 -23.34 11.86
CA LEU A 227 27.42 -23.49 10.63
C LEU A 227 26.52 -23.50 9.39
N ILE A 228 25.41 -24.23 9.43
CA ILE A 228 24.41 -24.24 8.33
C ILE A 228 23.89 -22.83 8.08
N GLY A 229 23.50 -22.11 9.15
CA GLY A 229 22.98 -20.73 9.02
C GLY A 229 23.98 -19.77 8.41
N TRP A 230 25.26 -19.89 8.80
CA TRP A 230 26.34 -19.09 8.23
C TRP A 230 26.54 -19.42 6.74
N LEU A 231 26.59 -20.70 6.36
CA LEU A 231 26.74 -21.10 4.96
C LEU A 231 25.61 -20.63 4.07
N GLU A 232 24.35 -20.77 4.50
CA GLU A 232 23.18 -20.31 3.71
C GLU A 232 23.15 -18.78 3.61
N GLN A 233 23.59 -18.06 4.61
CA GLN A 233 23.68 -16.59 4.54
C GLN A 233 24.76 -16.12 3.56
N TYR A 234 25.90 -16.83 3.49
CA TYR A 234 26.98 -16.54 2.54
C TYR A 234 26.61 -16.93 1.11
N ARG A 235 25.91 -18.04 0.91
CA ARG A 235 25.41 -18.47 -0.39
C ARG A 235 24.53 -17.42 -1.05
N VAL A 236 23.58 -16.85 -0.30
CA VAL A 236 22.70 -15.77 -0.79
C VAL A 236 23.48 -14.51 -1.16
N SER A 237 24.57 -14.18 -0.46
CA SER A 237 25.42 -13.03 -0.81
C SER A 237 26.27 -13.27 -2.07
N LEU A 238 26.73 -14.47 -2.31
CA LEU A 238 27.49 -14.82 -3.53
C LEU A 238 26.59 -14.79 -4.79
N ASP A 239 25.36 -15.32 -4.68
CA ASP A 239 24.37 -15.29 -5.77
C ASP A 239 23.90 -13.85 -6.11
N ALA A 240 24.00 -12.92 -5.16
CA ALA A 240 23.67 -11.50 -5.37
C ALA A 240 24.79 -10.71 -6.08
N ASP A 241 26.06 -11.10 -5.89
CA ASP A 241 27.21 -10.47 -6.53
C ASP A 241 27.45 -10.98 -7.96
N GLU A 242 26.89 -12.14 -8.34
CA GLU A 242 27.01 -12.72 -9.68
C GLU A 242 25.89 -12.29 -10.65
N SER A 243 25.00 -11.35 -10.28
CA SER A 243 24.03 -10.77 -11.22
C SER A 243 24.75 -9.77 -12.12
N PRO A 244 25.11 -10.13 -13.37
CA PRO A 244 25.70 -9.16 -14.30
C PRO A 244 24.58 -8.24 -14.80
N PHE A 245 24.86 -6.95 -14.82
CA PHE A 245 24.23 -5.78 -15.43
C PHE A 245 23.08 -6.01 -16.42
#